data_c02b5c2f25098ad29355d7d411a35f29
#
_entry.id   c02b5c2f25098ad29355d7d411a35f29
#
_cell.length_a   1.000
_cell.length_b   1.000
_cell.length_c   1.000
_cell.angle_alpha   90.00
_cell.angle_beta   90.00
_cell.angle_gamma   90.00
#
_symmetry.space_group_name_H-M   'P 1'
#
loop_
_entity.id
_entity.type
_entity.pdbx_description
1 polymer ?
#
loop_
_entity_poly.entity_id
_entity_poly.type
_entity_poly.pdbx_seq_one_letter_code
_entity_poly.pdbx_strand_id
1 'polypeptide(L)'
;MYFLKYATRRYPRISLEEERRLIQKAQRGSKKSRDELVLRHISFLIFRIHKIAFPSLVWPFGEDLLAEAILIVYKKIESYDLNYCDKHGNPRPVKFTSYIWKRIDGFIIDSLKKEINESNYYDRYSGYALKNGDLSSMSGLGEVDNSIS
;
A
#
# COMPACT_ATOMS: atom_id res chain seq x y z
N MET A 1 -6.26 1.97 -15.91
CA MET A 1 -4.94 1.83 -15.34
C MET A 1 -4.00 1.09 -16.29
N TYR A 2 -3.13 1.83 -16.91
CA TYR A 2 -2.17 1.31 -17.88
C TYR A 2 -1.10 0.40 -17.26
N PHE A 3 -0.81 0.57 -15.97
CA PHE A 3 0.22 -0.20 -15.27
C PHE A 3 -0.06 -1.70 -15.15
N LEU A 4 -1.32 -2.10 -15.04
CA LEU A 4 -1.69 -3.51 -14.87
C LEU A 4 -1.32 -4.36 -16.09
N LYS A 5 -1.52 -3.82 -17.29
CA LYS A 5 -1.13 -4.48 -18.55
C LYS A 5 0.39 -4.62 -18.70
N TYR A 6 1.15 -3.66 -18.20
CA TYR A 6 2.61 -3.66 -18.27
C TYR A 6 3.23 -4.66 -17.32
N ALA A 7 2.75 -4.71 -16.10
CA ALA A 7 3.28 -5.61 -15.08
C ALA A 7 3.04 -7.09 -15.42
N THR A 8 1.86 -7.44 -15.90
CA THR A 8 1.51 -8.82 -16.24
C THR A 8 2.20 -9.35 -17.51
N ARG A 9 2.53 -8.49 -18.46
CA ARG A 9 3.23 -8.89 -19.69
C ARG A 9 4.73 -9.05 -19.53
N ARG A 10 5.35 -8.22 -18.68
CA ARG A 10 6.81 -8.13 -18.55
C ARG A 10 7.38 -9.15 -17.56
N TYR A 11 6.59 -9.57 -16.59
CA TYR A 11 7.05 -10.44 -15.51
C TYR A 11 6.11 -11.64 -15.37
N PRO A 12 6.33 -12.71 -16.14
CA PRO A 12 5.56 -13.94 -15.99
C PRO A 12 5.78 -14.54 -14.59
N ARG A 13 4.88 -15.41 -14.20
CA ARG A 13 4.99 -16.12 -12.92
C ARG A 13 6.30 -16.91 -12.87
N ILE A 14 6.96 -16.84 -11.73
CA ILE A 14 8.15 -17.63 -11.42
C ILE A 14 7.83 -18.72 -10.42
N SER A 15 8.67 -19.74 -10.37
CA SER A 15 8.59 -20.80 -9.38
C SER A 15 8.89 -20.24 -7.98
N LEU A 16 8.43 -20.94 -6.94
CA LEU A 16 8.74 -20.59 -5.56
C LEU A 16 10.26 -20.61 -5.32
N GLU A 17 10.96 -21.53 -5.94
CA GLU A 17 12.42 -21.64 -5.84
C GLU A 17 13.15 -20.44 -6.44
N GLU A 18 12.73 -19.99 -7.62
CA GLU A 18 13.29 -18.80 -8.25
C GLU A 18 12.99 -17.53 -7.45
N GLU A 19 11.77 -17.41 -6.92
CA GLU A 19 11.39 -16.33 -6.03
C GLU A 19 12.31 -16.27 -4.80
N ARG A 20 12.57 -17.40 -4.16
CA ARG A 20 13.48 -17.50 -3.01
C ARG A 20 14.91 -17.12 -3.37
N ARG A 21 15.39 -17.48 -4.56
CA ARG A 21 16.70 -17.06 -5.06
C ARG A 21 16.79 -15.54 -5.22
N LEU A 22 15.75 -14.92 -5.77
CA LEU A 22 15.69 -13.46 -5.89
C LEU A 22 15.67 -12.77 -4.53
N ILE A 23 14.91 -13.29 -3.57
CA ILE A 23 14.88 -12.78 -2.20
C ILE A 23 16.26 -12.88 -1.56
N GLN A 24 16.91 -14.03 -1.68
CA GLN A 24 18.25 -14.23 -1.15
C GLN A 24 19.27 -13.24 -1.73
N LYS A 25 19.26 -13.05 -3.04
CA LYS A 25 20.13 -12.07 -3.71
C LYS A 25 19.82 -10.64 -3.25
N ALA A 26 18.54 -10.29 -3.12
CA ALA A 26 18.11 -8.98 -2.65
C ALA A 26 18.58 -8.71 -1.21
N GLN A 27 18.43 -9.69 -0.33
CA GLN A 27 18.90 -9.60 1.06
C GLN A 27 20.43 -9.49 1.17
N ARG A 28 21.15 -10.01 0.19
CA ARG A 28 22.63 -9.87 0.08
C ARG A 28 23.07 -8.55 -0.55
N GLY A 29 22.14 -7.66 -0.87
CA GLY A 29 22.43 -6.32 -1.39
C GLY A 29 22.27 -6.15 -2.89
N SER A 30 21.76 -7.14 -3.63
CA SER A 30 21.47 -7.00 -5.05
C SER A 30 20.26 -6.09 -5.28
N LYS A 31 20.51 -4.84 -5.65
CA LYS A 31 19.48 -3.88 -6.01
C LYS A 31 18.62 -4.37 -7.17
N LYS A 32 19.25 -4.95 -8.19
CA LYS A 32 18.54 -5.49 -9.36
C LYS A 32 17.51 -6.56 -8.97
N SER A 33 17.89 -7.51 -8.11
CA SER A 33 16.99 -8.56 -7.66
C SER A 33 15.86 -8.02 -6.79
N ARG A 34 16.15 -7.03 -5.96
CA ARG A 34 15.15 -6.34 -5.13
C ARG A 34 14.14 -5.60 -6.00
N ASP A 35 14.59 -4.82 -6.96
CA ASP A 35 13.73 -4.07 -7.87
C ASP A 35 12.88 -5.02 -8.74
N GLU A 36 13.46 -6.13 -9.19
CA GLU A 36 12.73 -7.17 -9.93
C GLU A 36 11.60 -7.78 -9.10
N LEU A 37 11.85 -8.11 -7.83
CA LEU A 37 10.81 -8.62 -6.92
C LEU A 37 9.67 -7.63 -6.76
N VAL A 38 9.97 -6.36 -6.58
CA VAL A 38 8.94 -5.31 -6.47
C VAL A 38 8.13 -5.24 -7.76
N LEU A 39 8.78 -5.18 -8.91
CA LEU A 39 8.09 -5.11 -10.21
C LEU A 39 7.19 -6.32 -10.45
N ARG A 40 7.61 -7.52 -10.05
CA ARG A 40 6.79 -8.73 -10.14
C ARG A 40 5.54 -8.70 -9.26
N HIS A 41 5.57 -7.94 -8.17
CA HIS A 41 4.47 -7.84 -7.22
C HIS A 41 3.57 -6.62 -7.40
N ILE A 42 3.88 -5.70 -8.31
CA ILE A 42 3.05 -4.51 -8.57
C ILE A 42 1.63 -4.88 -8.96
N SER A 43 1.44 -5.87 -9.83
CA SER A 43 0.10 -6.34 -10.22
C SER A 43 -0.73 -6.80 -9.03
N PHE A 44 -0.09 -7.50 -8.09
CA PHE A 44 -0.72 -7.94 -6.85
C PHE A 44 -1.15 -6.75 -5.99
N LEU A 45 -0.28 -5.74 -5.82
CA LEU A 45 -0.59 -4.54 -5.06
C LEU A 45 -1.76 -3.77 -5.66
N ILE A 46 -1.75 -3.58 -6.98
CA ILE A 46 -2.84 -2.90 -7.69
C ILE A 46 -4.15 -3.67 -7.53
N PHE A 47 -4.11 -5.00 -7.66
CA PHE A 47 -5.27 -5.86 -7.44
C PHE A 47 -5.85 -5.69 -6.03
N ARG A 48 -5.01 -5.65 -5.00
CA ARG A 48 -5.46 -5.47 -3.62
C ARG A 48 -6.06 -4.09 -3.38
N ILE A 49 -5.47 -3.05 -3.92
CA ILE A 49 -6.01 -1.69 -3.84
C ILE A 49 -7.42 -1.64 -4.46
N HIS A 50 -7.59 -2.17 -5.66
CA HIS A 50 -8.90 -2.20 -6.32
C HIS A 50 -9.94 -3.04 -5.58
N LYS A 51 -9.51 -4.11 -4.94
CA LYS A 51 -10.41 -5.00 -4.21
C LYS A 51 -10.92 -4.39 -2.90
N ILE A 52 -10.10 -3.61 -2.22
CA ILE A 52 -10.42 -3.04 -0.91
C ILE A 52 -11.00 -1.64 -1.03
N ALA A 53 -10.46 -0.80 -1.90
CA ALA A 53 -10.90 0.58 -2.07
C ALA A 53 -12.13 0.69 -2.98
N PHE A 54 -13.07 1.56 -2.61
CA PHE A 54 -14.15 1.93 -3.50
C PHE A 54 -13.60 2.63 -4.75
N PRO A 55 -14.24 2.46 -5.94
CA PRO A 55 -13.77 3.10 -7.19
C PRO A 55 -13.59 4.60 -7.07
N SER A 56 -14.44 5.29 -6.32
CA SER A 56 -14.34 6.73 -6.06
C SER A 56 -13.10 7.15 -5.27
N LEU A 57 -12.49 6.24 -4.51
CA LEU A 57 -11.28 6.48 -3.74
C LEU A 57 -10.02 6.03 -4.50
N VAL A 58 -10.13 5.04 -5.39
CA VAL A 58 -9.00 4.57 -6.21
C VAL A 58 -8.49 5.68 -7.12
N TRP A 59 -9.38 6.43 -7.74
CA TRP A 59 -9.00 7.48 -8.67
C TRP A 59 -8.13 8.58 -8.02
N PRO A 60 -8.53 9.20 -6.89
CA PRO A 60 -7.71 10.22 -6.25
C PRO A 60 -6.52 9.70 -5.44
N PHE A 61 -6.59 8.49 -4.86
CA PHE A 61 -5.62 8.00 -3.88
C PHE A 61 -4.85 6.75 -4.32
N GLY A 62 -5.25 6.11 -5.40
CA GLY A 62 -4.67 4.83 -5.82
C GLY A 62 -3.16 4.87 -6.08
N GLU A 63 -2.66 5.93 -6.69
CA GLU A 63 -1.22 6.09 -6.98
C GLU A 63 -0.41 6.28 -5.69
N ASP A 64 -0.88 7.08 -4.76
CA ASP A 64 -0.23 7.29 -3.46
C ASP A 64 -0.22 6.00 -2.64
N LEU A 65 -1.34 5.27 -2.61
CA LEU A 65 -1.43 3.96 -1.97
C LEU A 65 -0.44 2.97 -2.59
N LEU A 66 -0.32 2.95 -3.91
CA LEU A 66 0.63 2.07 -4.59
C LEU A 66 2.07 2.43 -4.24
N ALA A 67 2.43 3.70 -4.25
CA ALA A 67 3.77 4.16 -3.92
C ALA A 67 4.18 3.75 -2.50
N GLU A 68 3.32 3.93 -1.52
CA GLU A 68 3.58 3.52 -0.14
C GLU A 68 3.58 1.99 0.02
N ALA A 69 2.70 1.26 -0.68
CA ALA A 69 2.70 -0.19 -0.69
C ALA A 69 4.01 -0.76 -1.24
N ILE A 70 4.59 -0.14 -2.26
CA ILE A 70 5.90 -0.51 -2.80
C ILE A 70 6.99 -0.37 -1.73
N LEU A 71 6.98 0.69 -0.93
CA LEU A 71 7.93 0.86 0.18
C LEU A 71 7.78 -0.25 1.24
N ILE A 72 6.56 -0.67 1.51
CA ILE A 72 6.30 -1.80 2.42
C ILE A 72 6.89 -3.10 1.84
N VAL A 73 6.74 -3.34 0.55
CA VAL A 73 7.32 -4.51 -0.11
C VAL A 73 8.84 -4.53 0.02
N TYR A 74 9.52 -3.41 -0.18
CA TYR A 74 10.96 -3.29 0.03
C TYR A 74 11.39 -3.72 1.43
N LYS A 75 10.69 -3.25 2.45
CA LYS A 75 10.96 -3.62 3.85
C LYS A 75 10.69 -5.10 4.11
N LYS A 76 9.65 -5.64 3.51
CA LYS A 76 9.26 -7.05 3.68
C LYS A 76 10.23 -8.01 2.99
N ILE A 77 10.89 -7.61 1.92
CA ILE A 77 11.95 -8.40 1.30
C ILE A 77 13.08 -8.63 2.30
N GLU A 78 13.51 -7.60 3.01
CA GLU A 78 14.59 -7.72 3.99
C GLU A 78 14.23 -8.56 5.21
N SER A 79 12.97 -8.51 5.65
CA SER A 79 12.48 -9.26 6.81
C SER A 79 11.98 -10.66 6.49
N TYR A 80 11.98 -11.09 5.22
CA TYR A 80 11.54 -12.43 4.84
C TYR A 80 12.48 -13.49 5.36
N ASP A 81 11.95 -14.48 6.09
CA ASP A 81 12.73 -15.59 6.64
C ASP A 81 12.86 -16.73 5.61
N LEU A 82 14.03 -16.84 5.01
CA LEU A 82 14.36 -17.92 4.07
C LEU A 82 14.44 -19.31 4.74
N ASN A 83 14.64 -19.34 6.05
CA ASN A 83 14.80 -20.56 6.84
C ASN A 83 13.57 -20.87 7.71
N TYR A 84 12.44 -20.29 7.37
CA TYR A 84 11.21 -20.50 8.13
C TYR A 84 10.86 -21.98 8.23
N CYS A 85 10.66 -22.45 9.45
CA CYS A 85 10.27 -23.80 9.78
C CYS A 85 8.93 -23.79 10.52
N ASP A 86 8.19 -24.89 10.41
CA ASP A 86 7.01 -25.10 11.22
C ASP A 86 7.36 -25.43 12.69
N LYS A 87 6.34 -25.61 13.53
CA LYS A 87 6.52 -25.95 14.94
C LYS A 87 7.25 -27.27 15.19
N HIS A 88 7.40 -28.10 14.17
CA HIS A 88 8.11 -29.40 14.22
C HIS A 88 9.53 -29.30 13.65
N GLY A 89 9.98 -28.12 13.26
CA GLY A 89 11.30 -27.91 12.68
C GLY A 89 11.42 -28.26 11.20
N ASN A 90 10.31 -28.56 10.52
CA ASN A 90 10.33 -28.87 9.09
C ASN A 90 10.36 -27.57 8.26
N PRO A 91 11.22 -27.47 7.22
CA PRO A 91 11.22 -26.34 6.34
C PRO A 91 9.84 -26.09 5.70
N ARG A 92 9.31 -24.90 5.85
CA ARG A 92 8.01 -24.54 5.31
C ARG A 92 8.11 -23.25 4.50
N PRO A 93 8.50 -23.34 3.22
CA PRO A 93 8.60 -22.16 2.37
C PRO A 93 7.22 -21.55 2.13
N VAL A 94 7.14 -20.23 2.25
CA VAL A 94 5.92 -19.44 2.05
C VAL A 94 6.11 -18.56 0.84
N LYS A 95 5.09 -18.49 -0.03
CA LYS A 95 5.11 -17.52 -1.13
C LYS A 95 5.20 -16.09 -0.60
N PHE A 96 5.96 -15.27 -1.28
CA PHE A 96 6.13 -13.87 -0.88
C PHE A 96 4.81 -13.10 -0.84
N THR A 97 3.89 -13.33 -1.80
CA THR A 97 2.54 -12.75 -1.77
C THR A 97 1.78 -13.09 -0.50
N SER A 98 1.84 -14.34 -0.05
CA SER A 98 1.20 -14.77 1.20
C SER A 98 1.83 -14.10 2.43
N TYR A 99 3.13 -13.90 2.40
CA TYR A 99 3.87 -13.23 3.46
C TYR A 99 3.53 -11.73 3.60
N ILE A 100 3.33 -11.03 2.48
CA ILE A 100 3.05 -9.59 2.50
C ILE A 100 1.56 -9.24 2.56
N TRP A 101 0.69 -10.15 2.21
CA TRP A 101 -0.74 -9.89 2.00
C TRP A 101 -1.41 -9.14 3.16
N LYS A 102 -1.35 -9.71 4.36
CA LYS A 102 -2.02 -9.11 5.53
C LYS A 102 -1.49 -7.71 5.84
N ARG A 103 -0.20 -7.49 5.66
CA ARG A 103 0.41 -6.20 5.90
C ARG A 103 -0.04 -5.15 4.88
N ILE A 104 -0.14 -5.54 3.62
CA ILE A 104 -0.63 -4.68 2.53
C ILE A 104 -2.10 -4.34 2.73
N ASP A 105 -2.95 -5.32 3.01
CA ASP A 105 -4.37 -5.09 3.27
C ASP A 105 -4.60 -4.17 4.47
N GLY A 106 -3.91 -4.41 5.56
CA GLY A 106 -3.98 -3.56 6.75
C GLY A 106 -3.57 -2.12 6.46
N PHE A 107 -2.50 -1.93 5.71
CA PHE A 107 -2.07 -0.60 5.29
C PHE A 107 -3.12 0.11 4.43
N ILE A 108 -3.70 -0.56 3.43
CA ILE A 108 -4.73 0.02 2.57
C ILE A 108 -5.96 0.42 3.39
N ILE A 109 -6.44 -0.47 4.26
CA ILE A 109 -7.61 -0.22 5.11
C ILE A 109 -7.37 0.98 6.04
N ASP A 110 -6.22 1.04 6.71
CA ASP A 110 -5.89 2.14 7.62
C ASP A 110 -5.77 3.48 6.89
N SER A 111 -5.14 3.49 5.73
CA SER A 111 -5.01 4.69 4.89
C SER A 111 -6.38 5.21 4.42
N LEU A 112 -7.28 4.32 3.99
CA LEU A 112 -8.61 4.69 3.56
C LEU A 112 -9.48 5.21 4.71
N LYS A 113 -9.38 4.61 5.89
CA LYS A 113 -10.05 5.12 7.10
C LYS A 113 -9.62 6.53 7.45
N LYS A 114 -8.34 6.81 7.35
CA LYS A 114 -7.79 8.14 7.58
C LYS A 114 -8.37 9.17 6.59
N GLU A 115 -8.36 8.85 5.29
CA GLU A 115 -8.91 9.73 4.25
C GLU A 115 -10.41 9.98 4.42
N ILE A 116 -11.19 8.95 4.74
CA ILE A 116 -12.63 9.07 4.99
C ILE A 116 -12.90 9.96 6.21
N ASN A 117 -12.15 9.81 7.28
CA ASN A 117 -12.31 10.62 8.48
C ASN A 117 -11.96 12.09 8.23
N GLU A 118 -10.90 12.37 7.49
CA GLU A 118 -10.53 13.72 7.09
C GLU A 118 -11.61 14.35 6.20
N SER A 119 -12.10 13.64 5.19
CA SER A 119 -13.20 14.10 4.33
C SER A 119 -14.46 14.40 5.12
N ASN A 120 -14.88 13.51 6.00
CA ASN A 120 -16.06 13.72 6.85
C ASN A 120 -15.90 14.94 7.79
N TYR A 121 -14.70 15.22 8.23
CA TYR A 121 -14.40 16.41 9.03
C TYR A 121 -14.65 17.67 8.20
N TYR A 122 -14.08 17.77 7.01
CA TYR A 122 -14.26 18.91 6.13
C TYR A 122 -15.73 19.12 5.70
N ASP A 123 -16.42 18.06 5.36
CA ASP A 123 -17.85 18.12 5.00
C ASP A 123 -18.71 18.66 6.14
N ARG A 124 -18.42 18.25 7.36
CA ARG A 124 -19.12 18.71 8.56
C ARG A 124 -18.90 20.21 8.80
N TYR A 125 -17.67 20.69 8.66
CA TYR A 125 -17.33 22.09 8.83
C TYR A 125 -17.87 22.96 7.69
N SER A 126 -17.80 22.52 6.45
CA SER A 126 -18.36 23.20 5.30
C SER A 126 -19.88 23.35 5.42
N GLY A 127 -20.56 22.30 5.85
CA GLY A 127 -22.01 22.32 6.12
C GLY A 127 -22.39 23.30 7.22
N TYR A 128 -21.57 23.43 8.24
CA TYR A 128 -21.78 24.39 9.33
C TYR A 128 -21.62 25.85 8.86
N ALA A 129 -20.58 26.12 8.09
CA ALA A 129 -20.31 27.45 7.54
C ALA A 129 -21.41 27.91 6.59
N LEU A 130 -21.89 27.03 5.73
CA LEU A 130 -23.01 27.30 4.81
C LEU A 130 -24.35 27.55 5.55
N LYS A 131 -24.59 26.80 6.63
CA LYS A 131 -25.82 26.89 7.43
C LYS A 131 -25.92 28.20 8.19
N ASN A 132 -24.79 28.76 8.62
CA ASN A 132 -24.75 30.02 9.38
C ASN A 132 -24.59 31.28 8.50
N GLY A 133 -24.38 31.10 7.19
CA GLY A 133 -24.32 32.21 6.23
C GLY A 133 -23.21 33.25 6.48
N ASP A 134 -22.22 32.91 7.29
CA ASP A 134 -21.16 33.80 7.72
C ASP A 134 -19.81 33.41 7.15
N LEU A 135 -19.38 34.12 6.12
CA LEU A 135 -18.06 33.95 5.50
C LEU A 135 -16.90 34.27 6.47
N SER A 136 -17.16 35.04 7.52
CA SER A 136 -16.14 35.35 8.54
C SER A 136 -15.79 34.13 9.40
N SER A 137 -16.71 33.18 9.53
CA SER A 137 -16.45 31.92 10.25
C SER A 137 -15.49 30.99 9.51
N MET A 138 -15.39 31.09 8.18
CA MET A 138 -14.45 30.33 7.38
C MET A 138 -13.00 30.79 7.55
N SER A 139 -12.76 32.09 7.71
CA SER A 139 -11.42 32.62 7.99
C SER A 139 -10.93 32.27 9.41
N GLY A 140 -11.86 32.21 10.36
CA GLY A 140 -11.55 31.78 11.73
C GLY A 140 -11.18 30.30 11.86
N LEU A 141 -11.74 29.46 11.01
CA LEU A 141 -11.40 28.02 10.97
C LEU A 141 -9.98 27.77 10.42
N GLY A 142 -9.52 28.60 9.48
CA GLY A 142 -8.15 28.54 8.97
C GLY A 142 -7.10 28.92 10.01
N GLU A 143 -7.41 29.89 10.87
CA GLU A 143 -6.53 30.31 11.98
C GLU A 143 -6.46 29.27 13.10
N VAL A 144 -7.55 28.57 13.38
CA VAL A 144 -7.58 27.50 14.39
C VAL A 144 -6.76 26.29 13.95
N ASP A 145 -6.80 25.94 12.67
CA ASP A 145 -5.97 24.83 12.13
C ASP A 145 -4.48 25.15 12.19
N ASN A 146 -4.08 26.39 11.96
CA ASN A 146 -2.69 26.81 12.06
C ASN A 146 -2.18 26.89 13.50
N SER A 147 -3.06 26.98 14.50
CA SER A 147 -2.68 27.01 15.93
C SER A 147 -2.58 25.61 16.54
N ILE A 148 -3.13 24.56 15.90
CA ILE A 148 -3.12 23.18 16.37
C ILE A 148 -1.98 22.37 15.70
N SER A 149 -1.46 22.82 14.58
CA SER A 149 -0.29 22.26 13.93
C SER A 149 1.00 22.84 14.50
#